data_c962c766dec91ad20df101d78a43ae27
#
_entry.id   c962c766dec91ad20df101d78a43ae27
#
_cell.length_a   1.000
_cell.length_b   1.000
_cell.length_c   1.000
_cell.angle_alpha   90.00
_cell.angle_beta   90.00
_cell.angle_gamma   90.00
#
_symmetry.space_group_name_H-M   'P 1'
#
loop_
_entity.id
_entity.type
_entity.pdbx_description
1 polymer ?
#
loop_
_entity_poly.entity_id
_entity_poly.type
_entity_poly.pdbx_seq_one_letter_code
_entity_poly.pdbx_strand_id
1 'polypeptide(L)'
;MMGNNQNLFFSPEEKGRAFSDVLKEVQEYISSKYSTLMVEGGNDEVKQQVKRYISKYIADYRITVKGKTREELINDLYTEMAEFSFLTKYIFGTGIEEIDINSWKDIEVQYSDGRCEKMEEHFESPEHAINVIRRMLHVSGMVLDNASPAVLGHLSKNIRIAVLKTPLVDEDVGIAASIRIVNPQSLKKSDFVDGGTATDEMLDFLAECLRYGISICVAGATSSGKTTLAGWLLTTIPDNKRIFTIENGSRELALVREKDGKVTNSVIHTLTRFSENEKQNIDQDMLLDMALRFNPEIICVGEMRSSEAYTAQESARTGHTVLTTIHSNSCESTYSRMRTLCKRKYDMDDEVLMNLVTEAFPIVVFTKQLENKKRRLMEIMECEITPDGKRHFNSLFRYEITENRVEGDKFIINGTHKKVCGISESLKKRFLENGMPREVLNKITGGGASVC
;
A
#
# COMPACT_ATOMS: atom_id res chain seq x y z
N MET A 1 13.06 3.83 86.53
CA MET A 1 13.97 4.60 85.68
C MET A 1 13.71 4.18 84.22
N MET A 2 13.42 5.13 83.48
CA MET A 2 12.89 5.24 82.13
C MET A 2 13.38 4.20 81.12
N GLY A 3 12.44 3.45 80.51
CA GLY A 3 12.65 2.62 79.37
C GLY A 3 12.15 3.30 78.14
N ASN A 4 13.02 3.46 77.14
CA ASN A 4 12.70 4.03 75.84
C ASN A 4 11.93 3.03 74.98
N ASN A 5 10.64 3.35 74.71
CA ASN A 5 9.88 2.73 73.64
C ASN A 5 10.25 3.40 72.30
N GLN A 6 11.02 2.74 71.45
CA GLN A 6 11.13 3.09 70.03
C GLN A 6 10.06 2.33 69.29
N ASN A 7 9.02 3.06 68.91
CA ASN A 7 8.03 2.61 67.90
C ASN A 7 8.74 2.53 66.54
N LEU A 8 9.05 1.33 66.10
CA LEU A 8 9.34 0.98 64.68
C LEU A 8 8.03 1.01 63.89
N PHE A 9 7.75 2.12 63.22
CA PHE A 9 6.78 2.17 62.15
C PHE A 9 7.37 1.41 60.97
N PHE A 10 6.99 0.15 60.79
CA PHE A 10 7.11 -0.54 59.51
C PHE A 10 6.06 0.08 58.60
N SER A 11 6.51 0.85 57.59
CA SER A 11 5.70 1.17 56.42
C SER A 11 5.44 -0.15 55.69
N PRO A 12 4.19 -0.51 55.37
CA PRO A 12 3.98 -1.65 54.48
C PRO A 12 4.56 -1.26 53.11
N GLU A 13 5.59 -1.96 52.67
CA GLU A 13 5.95 -1.96 51.23
C GLU A 13 4.70 -2.40 50.49
N GLU A 14 4.04 -1.49 49.81
CA GLU A 14 3.00 -1.81 48.85
C GLU A 14 3.66 -2.68 47.76
N LYS A 15 3.52 -4.00 47.89
CA LYS A 15 3.80 -4.96 46.83
C LYS A 15 2.75 -4.73 45.75
N GLY A 16 3.02 -3.75 44.86
CA GLY A 16 2.22 -3.57 43.65
C GLY A 16 2.23 -4.88 42.85
N ARG A 17 1.07 -5.27 42.35
CA ARG A 17 0.91 -6.48 41.52
C ARG A 17 1.58 -6.26 40.16
N ALA A 18 2.00 -7.34 39.51
CA ALA A 18 2.47 -7.26 38.14
C ALA A 18 1.31 -6.87 37.19
N PHE A 19 1.58 -6.03 36.21
CA PHE A 19 0.57 -5.56 35.26
C PHE A 19 -0.04 -6.74 34.47
N SER A 20 0.78 -7.72 34.05
CA SER A 20 0.34 -8.93 33.35
C SER A 20 -0.69 -9.77 34.11
N ASP A 21 -0.51 -9.90 35.44
CA ASP A 21 -1.45 -10.66 36.27
C ASP A 21 -2.78 -9.94 36.40
N VAL A 22 -2.72 -8.61 36.57
CA VAL A 22 -3.91 -7.75 36.62
C VAL A 22 -4.66 -7.76 35.29
N LEU A 23 -3.93 -7.66 34.16
CA LEU A 23 -4.50 -7.73 32.82
C LEU A 23 -5.28 -9.03 32.62
N LYS A 24 -4.68 -10.17 32.95
CA LYS A 24 -5.32 -11.49 32.78
C LYS A 24 -6.62 -11.59 33.60
N GLU A 25 -6.61 -11.17 34.86
CA GLU A 25 -7.81 -11.21 35.73
C GLU A 25 -8.91 -10.27 35.22
N VAL A 26 -8.55 -9.07 34.78
CA VAL A 26 -9.51 -8.10 34.23
C VAL A 26 -10.08 -8.61 32.91
N GLN A 27 -9.26 -9.23 32.05
CA GLN A 27 -9.72 -9.87 30.81
C GLN A 27 -10.73 -11.00 31.09
N GLU A 28 -10.44 -11.89 32.03
CA GLU A 28 -11.36 -12.96 32.43
C GLU A 28 -12.68 -12.41 32.99
N TYR A 29 -12.61 -11.36 33.82
CA TYR A 29 -13.79 -10.71 34.39
C TYR A 29 -14.67 -10.05 33.32
N ILE A 30 -14.06 -9.26 32.41
CA ILE A 30 -14.80 -8.57 31.35
C ILE A 30 -15.37 -9.59 30.35
N SER A 31 -14.58 -10.58 29.92
CA SER A 31 -15.02 -11.63 28.99
C SER A 31 -16.18 -12.46 29.54
N SER A 32 -16.16 -12.80 30.84
CA SER A 32 -17.22 -13.59 31.46
C SER A 32 -18.54 -12.87 31.61
N LYS A 33 -18.53 -11.53 31.78
CA LYS A 33 -19.72 -10.73 32.07
C LYS A 33 -20.20 -9.85 30.90
N TYR A 34 -19.32 -9.50 29.97
CA TYR A 34 -19.56 -8.47 28.96
C TYR A 34 -19.00 -8.83 27.58
N SER A 35 -19.00 -10.12 27.22
CA SER A 35 -18.43 -10.64 25.97
C SER A 35 -19.00 -9.96 24.71
N THR A 36 -20.28 -9.60 24.71
CA THR A 36 -20.92 -8.88 23.59
C THR A 36 -20.36 -7.47 23.35
N LEU A 37 -19.91 -6.77 24.39
CA LEU A 37 -19.36 -5.42 24.26
C LEU A 37 -17.96 -5.38 23.65
N MET A 38 -17.19 -6.47 23.79
CA MET A 38 -15.84 -6.57 23.20
C MET A 38 -15.86 -6.79 21.69
N VAL A 39 -16.96 -7.26 21.12
CA VAL A 39 -17.14 -7.54 19.70
C VAL A 39 -17.54 -6.27 18.92
N GLU A 40 -18.21 -5.32 19.57
CA GLU A 40 -18.68 -4.06 18.97
C GLU A 40 -17.66 -2.91 19.04
N GLY A 41 -16.40 -3.20 19.32
CA GLY A 41 -15.32 -2.23 19.48
C GLY A 41 -15.17 -1.27 18.30
N GLY A 42 -15.43 0.00 18.52
CA GLY A 42 -15.30 1.08 17.54
C GLY A 42 -16.16 2.33 17.84
N ASN A 43 -17.11 2.23 18.74
CA ASN A 43 -17.94 3.35 19.13
C ASN A 43 -17.42 3.96 20.46
N ASP A 44 -17.32 5.29 20.55
CA ASP A 44 -16.86 6.00 21.75
C ASP A 44 -17.69 5.67 22.99
N GLU A 45 -18.98 5.35 22.83
CA GLU A 45 -19.84 4.91 23.93
C GLU A 45 -19.41 3.56 24.51
N VAL A 46 -19.07 2.59 23.66
CA VAL A 46 -18.57 1.27 24.06
C VAL A 46 -17.21 1.42 24.76
N LYS A 47 -16.33 2.27 24.23
CA LYS A 47 -15.04 2.61 24.85
C LYS A 47 -15.21 3.11 26.30
N GLN A 48 -16.09 4.08 26.49
CA GLN A 48 -16.36 4.64 27.82
C GLN A 48 -16.98 3.59 28.74
N GLN A 49 -17.83 2.73 28.22
CA GLN A 49 -18.47 1.68 29.00
C GLN A 49 -17.49 0.61 29.47
N VAL A 50 -16.59 0.15 28.60
CA VAL A 50 -15.52 -0.81 28.96
C VAL A 50 -14.60 -0.21 30.01
N LYS A 51 -14.16 1.05 29.84
CA LYS A 51 -13.35 1.76 30.86
C LYS A 51 -14.05 1.89 32.21
N ARG A 52 -15.36 2.10 32.22
CA ARG A 52 -16.15 2.10 33.48
C ARG A 52 -16.12 0.74 34.15
N TYR A 53 -16.24 -0.36 33.42
CA TYR A 53 -16.17 -1.71 33.99
C TYR A 53 -14.79 -2.04 34.55
N ILE A 54 -13.73 -1.67 33.82
CA ILE A 54 -12.34 -1.80 34.29
C ILE A 54 -12.16 -0.99 35.57
N SER A 55 -12.59 0.28 35.57
CA SER A 55 -12.51 1.17 36.76
C SER A 55 -13.23 0.60 37.96
N LYS A 56 -14.43 0.01 37.76
CA LYS A 56 -15.19 -0.64 38.81
C LYS A 56 -14.43 -1.86 39.36
N TYR A 57 -13.91 -2.73 38.49
CA TYR A 57 -13.14 -3.90 38.93
C TYR A 57 -11.92 -3.50 39.77
N ILE A 58 -11.12 -2.54 39.28
CA ILE A 58 -9.97 -2.01 40.03
C ILE A 58 -10.36 -1.48 41.39
N ALA A 59 -11.51 -0.78 41.50
CA ALA A 59 -11.98 -0.23 42.74
C ALA A 59 -12.47 -1.31 43.72
N ASP A 60 -13.29 -2.25 43.23
CA ASP A 60 -13.89 -3.32 44.01
C ASP A 60 -12.82 -4.24 44.64
N TYR A 61 -11.76 -4.53 43.91
CA TYR A 61 -10.65 -5.40 44.32
C TYR A 61 -9.42 -4.65 44.85
N ARG A 62 -9.45 -3.29 44.93
CA ARG A 62 -8.37 -2.41 45.40
C ARG A 62 -7.04 -2.70 44.73
N ILE A 63 -7.08 -2.86 43.41
CA ILE A 63 -5.88 -3.24 42.61
C ILE A 63 -4.98 -2.01 42.41
N THR A 64 -3.69 -2.19 42.70
CA THR A 64 -2.62 -1.23 42.38
C THR A 64 -1.48 -1.91 41.65
N VAL A 65 -0.89 -1.21 40.67
CA VAL A 65 0.28 -1.63 39.93
C VAL A 65 1.39 -0.63 40.20
N LYS A 66 2.60 -1.13 40.48
CA LYS A 66 3.74 -0.28 40.81
C LYS A 66 4.07 0.66 39.65
N GLY A 67 4.20 1.94 39.94
CA GLY A 67 4.60 2.96 38.96
C GLY A 67 3.46 3.46 38.05
N LYS A 68 2.19 3.07 38.28
CA LYS A 68 1.04 3.54 37.52
C LYS A 68 0.02 4.20 38.41
N THR A 69 -0.51 5.33 37.97
CA THR A 69 -1.72 5.93 38.55
C THR A 69 -2.94 5.09 38.20
N ARG A 70 -4.05 5.29 38.91
CA ARG A 70 -5.29 4.58 38.62
C ARG A 70 -5.79 4.86 37.18
N GLU A 71 -5.69 6.09 36.73
CA GLU A 71 -6.14 6.49 35.39
C GLU A 71 -5.26 5.88 34.28
N GLU A 72 -3.95 5.91 34.45
CA GLU A 72 -3.01 5.22 33.57
C GLU A 72 -3.29 3.72 33.51
N LEU A 73 -3.48 3.08 34.68
CA LEU A 73 -3.80 1.65 34.74
C LEU A 73 -5.09 1.30 34.00
N ILE A 74 -6.15 2.12 34.13
CA ILE A 74 -7.42 1.90 33.41
C ILE A 74 -7.21 2.06 31.91
N ASN A 75 -6.47 3.09 31.47
CA ASN A 75 -6.20 3.33 30.07
C ASN A 75 -5.36 2.20 29.45
N ASP A 76 -4.29 1.78 30.15
CA ASP A 76 -3.42 0.71 29.67
C ASP A 76 -4.15 -0.62 29.58
N LEU A 77 -4.93 -0.99 30.60
CA LEU A 77 -5.77 -2.19 30.58
C LEU A 77 -6.80 -2.16 29.45
N TYR A 78 -7.42 -0.99 29.21
CA TYR A 78 -8.34 -0.83 28.09
C TYR A 78 -7.60 -1.04 26.76
N THR A 79 -6.44 -0.39 26.57
CA THR A 79 -5.63 -0.49 25.35
C THR A 79 -5.22 -1.94 25.07
N GLU A 80 -4.75 -2.64 26.09
CA GLU A 80 -4.36 -4.05 25.97
C GLU A 80 -5.53 -5.01 25.69
N MET A 81 -6.73 -4.66 26.17
CA MET A 81 -7.90 -5.51 26.02
C MET A 81 -8.72 -5.23 24.77
N ALA A 82 -8.90 -3.98 24.42
CA ALA A 82 -9.86 -3.52 23.41
C ALA A 82 -9.20 -2.94 22.16
N GLU A 83 -7.94 -2.52 22.24
CA GLU A 83 -7.14 -2.01 21.14
C GLU A 83 -6.05 -3.03 20.76
N PHE A 84 -4.98 -2.57 20.12
CA PHE A 84 -3.93 -3.44 19.54
C PHE A 84 -2.63 -3.37 20.34
N SER A 85 -2.72 -3.25 21.68
CA SER A 85 -1.58 -3.11 22.57
C SER A 85 -0.72 -1.89 22.19
N PHE A 86 0.60 -1.93 22.41
CA PHE A 86 1.50 -0.85 22.03
C PHE A 86 1.48 -0.53 20.51
N LEU A 87 1.05 -1.46 19.65
CA LEU A 87 0.95 -1.24 18.20
C LEU A 87 -0.06 -0.15 17.84
N THR A 88 -1.06 0.12 18.68
CA THR A 88 -2.11 1.12 18.43
C THR A 88 -1.54 2.49 18.07
N LYS A 89 -0.53 2.95 18.81
CA LYS A 89 0.09 4.26 18.58
C LYS A 89 0.87 4.33 17.26
N TYR A 90 1.41 3.21 16.79
CA TYR A 90 2.13 3.13 15.51
C TYR A 90 1.16 2.98 14.34
N ILE A 91 0.13 2.16 14.48
CA ILE A 91 -0.87 1.92 13.43
C ILE A 91 -1.63 3.21 13.06
N PHE A 92 -1.94 4.03 14.06
CA PHE A 92 -2.66 5.30 13.88
C PHE A 92 -1.75 6.53 13.97
N GLY A 93 -0.44 6.31 14.08
CA GLY A 93 0.57 7.37 14.06
C GLY A 93 0.78 7.96 12.67
N THR A 94 1.49 9.09 12.62
CA THR A 94 1.84 9.74 11.36
C THR A 94 3.24 9.33 10.89
N GLY A 95 3.42 9.19 9.58
CA GLY A 95 4.74 8.95 8.98
C GLY A 95 5.22 7.50 9.06
N ILE A 96 4.36 6.54 9.40
CA ILE A 96 4.68 5.12 9.41
C ILE A 96 4.12 4.47 8.14
N GLU A 97 4.92 3.67 7.46
CA GLU A 97 4.53 2.93 6.25
C GLU A 97 4.32 1.43 6.52
N GLU A 98 5.16 0.83 7.36
CA GLU A 98 5.08 -0.60 7.64
C GLU A 98 5.54 -0.93 9.06
N ILE A 99 4.93 -1.96 9.66
CA ILE A 99 5.34 -2.54 10.94
C ILE A 99 5.59 -4.02 10.67
N ASP A 100 6.84 -4.44 10.80
CA ASP A 100 7.28 -5.81 10.60
C ASP A 100 7.44 -6.51 11.95
N ILE A 101 6.64 -7.53 12.18
CA ILE A 101 6.68 -8.38 13.38
C ILE A 101 7.37 -9.68 12.98
N ASN A 102 8.65 -9.82 13.29
CA ASN A 102 9.44 -11.02 13.00
C ASN A 102 9.24 -12.10 14.08
N SER A 103 8.88 -11.68 15.29
CA SER A 103 8.47 -12.52 16.42
C SER A 103 7.76 -11.67 17.46
N TRP A 104 7.21 -12.28 18.50
CA TRP A 104 6.57 -11.56 19.60
C TRP A 104 7.48 -10.50 20.30
N LYS A 105 8.81 -10.61 20.16
CA LYS A 105 9.81 -9.71 20.77
C LYS A 105 10.71 -8.99 19.75
N ASP A 106 10.59 -9.28 18.46
CA ASP A 106 11.40 -8.64 17.41
C ASP A 106 10.46 -7.92 16.44
N ILE A 107 10.35 -6.61 16.64
CA ILE A 107 9.44 -5.75 15.87
C ILE A 107 10.24 -4.59 15.30
N GLU A 108 9.99 -4.27 14.04
CA GLU A 108 10.62 -3.18 13.31
C GLU A 108 9.56 -2.26 12.71
N VAL A 109 9.80 -0.96 12.75
CA VAL A 109 8.92 0.04 12.16
C VAL A 109 9.64 0.76 11.03
N GLN A 110 9.01 0.80 9.87
CA GLN A 110 9.49 1.52 8.71
C GLN A 110 8.73 2.84 8.56
N TYR A 111 9.48 3.92 8.43
CA TYR A 111 8.94 5.27 8.29
C TYR A 111 8.95 5.74 6.84
N SER A 112 8.07 6.67 6.51
CA SER A 112 7.94 7.24 5.16
C SER A 112 9.18 8.00 4.65
N ASP A 113 10.09 8.40 5.56
CA ASP A 113 11.39 9.00 5.23
C ASP A 113 12.47 7.94 4.92
N GLY A 114 12.14 6.65 5.00
CA GLY A 114 13.03 5.52 4.73
C GLY A 114 13.83 5.03 5.93
N ARG A 115 13.63 5.59 7.13
CA ARG A 115 14.22 5.04 8.37
C ARG A 115 13.54 3.73 8.73
N CYS A 116 14.34 2.78 9.25
CA CYS A 116 13.87 1.54 9.85
C CYS A 116 14.42 1.48 11.28
N GLU A 117 13.54 1.27 12.25
CA GLU A 117 13.92 1.27 13.67
C GLU A 117 13.38 0.01 14.35
N LYS A 118 14.28 -0.70 15.07
CA LYS A 118 13.88 -1.79 15.96
C LYS A 118 13.21 -1.20 17.20
N MET A 119 12.09 -1.81 17.58
CA MET A 119 11.32 -1.35 18.73
C MET A 119 11.88 -1.94 20.03
N GLU A 120 11.90 -1.13 21.08
CA GLU A 120 12.14 -1.62 22.45
C GLU A 120 10.88 -2.28 23.02
N GLU A 121 9.71 -1.81 22.59
CA GLU A 121 8.41 -2.37 22.98
C GLU A 121 8.14 -3.66 22.23
N HIS A 122 7.63 -4.66 22.93
CA HIS A 122 7.30 -5.97 22.40
C HIS A 122 6.08 -6.57 23.10
N PHE A 123 5.54 -7.64 22.58
CA PHE A 123 4.49 -8.38 23.25
C PHE A 123 5.02 -9.12 24.48
N GLU A 124 4.16 -9.48 25.41
CA GLU A 124 4.55 -10.16 26.65
C GLU A 124 4.87 -11.65 26.42
N SER A 125 4.24 -12.26 25.41
CA SER A 125 4.42 -13.69 25.06
C SER A 125 4.01 -13.95 23.61
N PRO A 126 4.38 -15.12 23.05
CA PRO A 126 3.87 -15.58 21.76
C PRO A 126 2.34 -15.58 21.68
N GLU A 127 1.66 -16.05 22.72
CA GLU A 127 0.20 -16.11 22.80
C GLU A 127 -0.42 -14.71 22.83
N HIS A 128 0.21 -13.78 23.53
CA HIS A 128 -0.24 -12.38 23.56
C HIS A 128 -0.18 -11.78 22.16
N ALA A 129 0.91 -11.96 21.42
CA ALA A 129 1.07 -11.50 20.05
C ALA A 129 -0.01 -12.10 19.12
N ILE A 130 -0.23 -13.41 19.19
CA ILE A 130 -1.27 -14.10 18.42
C ILE A 130 -2.65 -13.49 18.71
N ASN A 131 -2.98 -13.25 19.97
CA ASN A 131 -4.29 -12.72 20.36
C ASN A 131 -4.51 -11.28 19.90
N VAL A 132 -3.50 -10.43 19.93
CA VAL A 132 -3.57 -9.06 19.42
C VAL A 132 -3.82 -9.09 17.90
N ILE A 133 -3.05 -9.87 17.16
CA ILE A 133 -3.20 -9.97 15.70
C ILE A 133 -4.54 -10.61 15.31
N ARG A 134 -5.03 -11.61 16.05
CA ARG A 134 -6.39 -12.14 15.84
C ARG A 134 -7.47 -11.06 15.94
N ARG A 135 -7.38 -10.17 16.94
CA ARG A 135 -8.33 -9.04 17.06
C ARG A 135 -8.29 -8.14 15.84
N MET A 136 -7.10 -7.85 15.31
CA MET A 136 -6.96 -7.06 14.08
C MET A 136 -7.65 -7.74 12.89
N LEU A 137 -7.40 -9.03 12.70
CA LEU A 137 -7.97 -9.82 11.60
C LEU A 137 -9.48 -9.97 11.71
N HIS A 138 -10.00 -10.05 12.94
CA HIS A 138 -11.45 -10.17 13.18
C HIS A 138 -12.23 -8.97 12.62
N VAL A 139 -11.63 -7.78 12.55
CA VAL A 139 -12.24 -6.59 11.92
C VAL A 139 -12.56 -6.84 10.45
N SER A 140 -11.75 -7.63 9.75
CA SER A 140 -11.99 -8.03 8.35
C SER A 140 -12.76 -9.34 8.20
N GLY A 141 -13.21 -9.95 9.31
CA GLY A 141 -13.89 -11.24 9.30
C GLY A 141 -12.98 -12.43 8.99
N MET A 142 -11.66 -12.27 9.11
CA MET A 142 -10.67 -13.31 8.85
C MET A 142 -10.34 -14.06 10.12
N VAL A 143 -10.19 -15.39 10.02
CA VAL A 143 -9.87 -16.28 11.12
C VAL A 143 -8.41 -16.71 11.03
N LEU A 144 -7.68 -16.60 12.14
CA LEU A 144 -6.30 -17.07 12.29
C LEU A 144 -6.30 -18.20 13.33
N ASP A 145 -6.18 -19.44 12.87
CA ASP A 145 -6.14 -20.63 13.71
C ASP A 145 -5.13 -21.67 13.18
N ASN A 146 -5.23 -22.91 13.65
CA ASN A 146 -4.33 -23.97 13.18
C ASN A 146 -4.73 -24.55 11.81
N ALA A 147 -5.97 -24.37 11.38
CA ALA A 147 -6.41 -24.75 10.04
C ALA A 147 -6.06 -23.67 9.01
N SER A 148 -6.05 -22.41 9.44
CA SER A 148 -5.69 -21.24 8.63
C SER A 148 -4.52 -20.47 9.27
N PRO A 149 -3.28 -21.04 9.24
CA PRO A 149 -2.12 -20.42 9.89
C PRO A 149 -1.47 -19.31 9.07
N ALA A 150 -1.89 -19.10 7.83
CA ALA A 150 -1.46 -18.01 6.96
C ALA A 150 -2.68 -17.19 6.52
N VAL A 151 -2.72 -15.90 6.87
CA VAL A 151 -3.90 -15.07 6.63
C VAL A 151 -3.49 -13.72 6.04
N LEU A 152 -4.25 -13.29 5.04
CA LEU A 152 -4.22 -11.92 4.52
C LEU A 152 -5.52 -11.23 4.94
N GLY A 153 -5.41 -10.12 5.65
CA GLY A 153 -6.55 -9.35 6.14
C GLY A 153 -6.31 -7.84 6.04
N HIS A 154 -7.27 -7.09 6.56
CA HIS A 154 -7.16 -5.63 6.65
C HIS A 154 -7.80 -5.13 7.95
N LEU A 155 -7.21 -4.13 8.56
CA LEU A 155 -7.79 -3.44 9.72
C LEU A 155 -8.73 -2.32 9.28
N SER A 156 -8.40 -1.67 8.18
CA SER A 156 -9.21 -0.66 7.51
C SER A 156 -8.94 -0.68 6.02
N LYS A 157 -9.66 0.13 5.26
CA LYS A 157 -9.41 0.28 3.81
C LYS A 157 -7.95 0.65 3.46
N ASN A 158 -7.22 1.25 4.40
CA ASN A 158 -5.85 1.73 4.20
C ASN A 158 -4.79 0.91 4.96
N ILE A 159 -5.18 -0.09 5.75
CA ILE A 159 -4.26 -0.89 6.57
C ILE A 159 -4.48 -2.36 6.27
N ARG A 160 -3.48 -2.98 5.65
CA ARG A 160 -3.49 -4.42 5.36
C ARG A 160 -2.54 -5.17 6.28
N ILE A 161 -2.86 -6.42 6.56
CA ILE A 161 -2.11 -7.30 7.46
C ILE A 161 -1.86 -8.62 6.74
N ALA A 162 -0.59 -9.03 6.67
CA ALA A 162 -0.19 -10.36 6.24
C ALA A 162 0.38 -11.09 7.47
N VAL A 163 -0.07 -12.32 7.72
CA VAL A 163 0.24 -13.03 8.97
C VAL A 163 0.60 -14.47 8.70
N LEU A 164 1.62 -14.94 9.39
CA LEU A 164 2.00 -16.34 9.52
C LEU A 164 2.07 -16.71 11.01
N LYS A 165 1.47 -17.83 11.41
CA LYS A 165 1.60 -18.39 12.77
C LYS A 165 2.05 -19.85 12.74
N THR A 166 2.35 -20.40 13.88
CA THR A 166 2.58 -21.84 14.06
C THR A 166 1.45 -22.68 13.41
N PRO A 167 1.76 -23.71 12.58
CA PRO A 167 3.06 -24.35 12.43
C PRO A 167 3.96 -23.80 11.30
N LEU A 168 3.67 -22.66 10.69
CA LEU A 168 4.48 -22.08 9.61
C LEU A 168 5.69 -21.31 10.14
N VAL A 169 5.65 -20.89 11.39
CA VAL A 169 6.76 -20.33 12.15
C VAL A 169 6.97 -21.13 13.42
N ASP A 170 8.15 -21.05 14.02
CA ASP A 170 8.48 -21.78 15.24
C ASP A 170 7.61 -21.35 16.43
N GLU A 171 7.41 -22.25 17.40
CA GLU A 171 6.55 -21.99 18.56
C GLU A 171 7.03 -20.83 19.42
N ASP A 172 8.33 -20.66 19.56
CA ASP A 172 8.97 -19.56 20.31
C ASP A 172 8.90 -18.20 19.58
N VAL A 173 8.70 -18.20 18.27
CA VAL A 173 8.37 -17.02 17.44
C VAL A 173 6.92 -16.61 17.66
N GLY A 174 6.03 -17.61 17.72
CA GLY A 174 4.59 -17.47 17.87
C GLY A 174 3.89 -16.95 16.63
N ILE A 175 4.28 -15.79 16.15
CA ILE A 175 3.68 -15.10 14.99
C ILE A 175 4.74 -14.26 14.25
N ALA A 176 4.63 -14.24 12.93
CA ALA A 176 5.27 -13.26 12.06
C ALA A 176 4.18 -12.50 11.29
N ALA A 177 4.28 -11.19 11.22
CA ALA A 177 3.29 -10.37 10.52
C ALA A 177 3.92 -9.12 9.90
N SER A 178 3.34 -8.66 8.80
CA SER A 178 3.61 -7.35 8.22
C SER A 178 2.29 -6.57 8.19
N ILE A 179 2.29 -5.38 8.82
CA ILE A 179 1.16 -4.46 8.86
C ILE A 179 1.55 -3.25 8.01
N ARG A 180 0.99 -3.15 6.83
CA ARG A 180 1.25 -2.05 5.92
C ARG A 180 0.19 -0.96 6.04
N ILE A 181 0.66 0.25 6.37
CA ILE A 181 -0.16 1.43 6.55
C ILE A 181 -0.02 2.30 5.31
N VAL A 182 -1.08 2.35 4.53
CA VAL A 182 -1.12 3.16 3.33
C VAL A 182 -1.71 4.52 3.68
N ASN A 183 -0.87 5.55 3.64
CA ASN A 183 -1.31 6.92 3.72
C ASN A 183 -1.33 7.48 2.29
N PRO A 184 -2.50 7.53 1.61
CA PRO A 184 -2.58 8.06 0.27
C PRO A 184 -2.23 9.55 0.32
N GLN A 185 -0.97 9.88 0.09
CA GLN A 185 -0.54 11.27 -0.08
C GLN A 185 -0.72 11.64 -1.53
N SER A 186 -1.48 12.68 -1.80
CA SER A 186 -1.51 13.30 -3.12
C SER A 186 -0.22 14.08 -3.32
N LEU A 187 0.83 13.45 -3.87
CA LEU A 187 2.02 14.16 -4.28
C LEU A 187 1.67 15.15 -5.37
N LYS A 188 2.30 16.31 -5.30
CA LYS A 188 2.23 17.33 -6.36
C LYS A 188 3.30 17.06 -7.40
N LYS A 189 3.13 17.60 -8.60
CA LYS A 189 4.14 17.55 -9.67
C LYS A 189 5.52 18.02 -9.19
N SER A 190 5.55 19.11 -8.38
CA SER A 190 6.77 19.63 -7.77
C SER A 190 7.55 18.61 -6.96
N ASP A 191 6.87 17.73 -6.25
CA ASP A 191 7.53 16.75 -5.36
C ASP A 191 8.36 15.73 -6.17
N PHE A 192 7.91 15.39 -7.38
CA PHE A 192 8.68 14.54 -8.31
C PHE A 192 9.86 15.30 -8.93
N VAL A 193 9.66 16.55 -9.29
CA VAL A 193 10.68 17.39 -9.93
C VAL A 193 11.77 17.79 -8.93
N ASP A 194 11.39 18.32 -7.78
CA ASP A 194 12.30 18.77 -6.73
C ASP A 194 13.07 17.60 -6.11
N GLY A 195 12.41 16.42 -5.99
CA GLY A 195 13.04 15.17 -5.62
C GLY A 195 13.97 14.57 -6.70
N GLY A 196 13.97 15.15 -7.91
CA GLY A 196 14.72 14.67 -9.06
C GLY A 196 14.25 13.28 -9.55
N THR A 197 13.02 12.90 -9.24
CA THR A 197 12.43 11.62 -9.68
C THR A 197 12.13 11.63 -11.17
N ALA A 198 11.65 12.75 -11.70
CA ALA A 198 11.33 12.98 -13.10
C ALA A 198 11.46 14.45 -13.45
N THR A 199 11.50 14.80 -14.73
CA THR A 199 11.42 16.19 -15.19
C THR A 199 9.98 16.64 -15.46
N ASP A 200 9.73 17.95 -15.52
CA ASP A 200 8.43 18.50 -15.90
C ASP A 200 7.96 17.97 -17.26
N GLU A 201 8.87 17.90 -18.26
CA GLU A 201 8.57 17.42 -19.60
C GLU A 201 8.10 15.95 -19.61
N MET A 202 8.76 15.09 -18.83
CA MET A 202 8.39 13.68 -18.71
C MET A 202 7.00 13.52 -18.08
N LEU A 203 6.73 14.28 -17.03
CA LEU A 203 5.46 14.24 -16.31
C LEU A 203 4.31 14.79 -17.17
N ASP A 204 4.52 15.92 -17.88
CA ASP A 204 3.54 16.47 -18.82
C ASP A 204 3.24 15.48 -19.95
N PHE A 205 4.25 14.87 -20.52
CA PHE A 205 4.09 13.85 -21.57
C PHE A 205 3.20 12.68 -21.08
N LEU A 206 3.49 12.12 -19.91
CA LEU A 206 2.72 11.00 -19.36
C LEU A 206 1.28 11.40 -19.01
N ALA A 207 1.07 12.60 -18.47
CA ALA A 207 -0.26 13.13 -18.18
C ALA A 207 -1.10 13.28 -19.46
N GLU A 208 -0.52 13.82 -20.52
CA GLU A 208 -1.21 13.97 -21.81
C GLU A 208 -1.44 12.61 -22.49
N CYS A 209 -0.55 11.62 -22.31
CA CYS A 209 -0.81 10.24 -22.75
C CYS A 209 -2.12 9.73 -22.19
N LEU A 210 -2.29 9.75 -20.87
CA LEU A 210 -3.53 9.27 -20.23
C LEU A 210 -4.74 10.11 -20.63
N ARG A 211 -4.59 11.42 -20.68
CA ARG A 211 -5.67 12.34 -21.03
C ARG A 211 -6.23 12.06 -22.42
N TYR A 212 -5.36 11.70 -23.37
CA TYR A 212 -5.73 11.45 -24.78
C TYR A 212 -5.72 9.96 -25.14
N GLY A 213 -6.03 9.08 -24.20
CA GLY A 213 -6.37 7.70 -24.51
C GLY A 213 -5.20 6.77 -24.81
N ILE A 214 -3.99 7.12 -24.36
CA ILE A 214 -2.81 6.26 -24.49
C ILE A 214 -2.59 5.53 -23.17
N SER A 215 -2.72 4.22 -23.20
CA SER A 215 -2.52 3.37 -22.03
C SER A 215 -1.07 3.31 -21.60
N ILE A 216 -0.82 3.28 -20.30
CA ILE A 216 0.52 3.32 -19.69
C ILE A 216 0.67 2.15 -18.71
N CYS A 217 1.82 1.48 -18.77
CA CYS A 217 2.27 0.55 -17.75
C CYS A 217 3.47 1.11 -16.99
N VAL A 218 3.36 1.22 -15.66
CA VAL A 218 4.46 1.64 -14.79
C VAL A 218 5.12 0.42 -14.18
N ALA A 219 6.36 0.17 -14.56
CA ALA A 219 7.17 -0.98 -14.17
C ALA A 219 8.22 -0.61 -13.12
N GLY A 220 8.65 -1.57 -12.32
CA GLY A 220 9.73 -1.41 -11.35
C GLY A 220 9.66 -2.41 -10.20
N ALA A 221 10.68 -2.44 -9.36
CA ALA A 221 10.73 -3.26 -8.16
C ALA A 221 9.77 -2.74 -7.06
N THR A 222 9.66 -3.47 -5.96
CA THR A 222 8.97 -3.00 -4.74
C THR A 222 9.58 -1.67 -4.28
N SER A 223 8.76 -0.78 -3.73
CA SER A 223 9.16 0.55 -3.21
C SER A 223 9.79 1.51 -4.24
N SER A 224 9.73 1.20 -5.55
CA SER A 224 10.29 2.07 -6.60
C SER A 224 9.42 3.30 -6.92
N GLY A 225 8.22 3.44 -6.34
CA GLY A 225 7.32 4.57 -6.55
C GLY A 225 6.29 4.38 -7.67
N LYS A 226 6.04 3.14 -8.13
CA LYS A 226 5.04 2.83 -9.18
C LYS A 226 3.65 3.36 -8.86
N THR A 227 3.09 2.95 -7.73
CA THR A 227 1.74 3.34 -7.30
C THR A 227 1.64 4.85 -7.06
N THR A 228 2.71 5.46 -6.54
CA THR A 228 2.78 6.90 -6.32
C THR A 228 2.72 7.69 -7.63
N LEU A 229 3.48 7.26 -8.64
CA LEU A 229 3.44 7.88 -9.98
C LEU A 229 2.09 7.65 -10.64
N ALA A 230 1.55 6.43 -10.59
CA ALA A 230 0.22 6.12 -11.13
C ALA A 230 -0.88 6.94 -10.44
N GLY A 231 -0.83 7.07 -9.13
CA GLY A 231 -1.77 7.90 -8.36
C GLY A 231 -1.71 9.36 -8.79
N TRP A 232 -0.51 9.94 -8.89
CA TRP A 232 -0.34 11.31 -9.36
C TRP A 232 -0.90 11.49 -10.79
N LEU A 233 -0.58 10.59 -11.72
CA LEU A 233 -1.09 10.64 -13.08
C LEU A 233 -2.63 10.66 -13.12
N LEU A 234 -3.30 9.86 -12.29
CA LEU A 234 -4.76 9.85 -12.19
C LEU A 234 -5.33 11.16 -11.65
N THR A 235 -4.59 11.91 -10.82
CA THR A 235 -5.02 13.23 -10.37
C THR A 235 -5.02 14.28 -11.48
N THR A 236 -4.32 14.05 -12.60
CA THR A 236 -4.28 14.97 -13.75
C THR A 236 -5.50 14.82 -14.69
N ILE A 237 -6.28 13.76 -14.49
CA ILE A 237 -7.45 13.48 -15.33
C ILE A 237 -8.56 14.52 -15.06
N PRO A 238 -9.16 15.08 -16.12
CA PRO A 238 -10.26 16.03 -16.00
C PRO A 238 -11.49 15.45 -15.28
N ASP A 239 -12.21 16.31 -14.55
CA ASP A 239 -13.37 15.92 -13.73
C ASP A 239 -14.51 15.27 -14.52
N ASN A 240 -14.62 15.58 -15.81
CA ASN A 240 -15.65 15.03 -16.71
C ASN A 240 -15.30 13.64 -17.25
N LYS A 241 -14.16 13.07 -16.92
CA LYS A 241 -13.78 11.69 -17.28
C LYS A 241 -13.96 10.78 -16.09
N ARG A 242 -14.61 9.64 -16.31
CA ARG A 242 -14.87 8.64 -15.28
C ARG A 242 -13.68 7.71 -15.11
N ILE A 243 -13.22 7.57 -13.86
CA ILE A 243 -12.12 6.69 -13.47
C ILE A 243 -12.70 5.51 -12.69
N PHE A 244 -12.26 4.29 -13.03
CA PHE A 244 -12.55 3.08 -12.27
C PHE A 244 -11.23 2.49 -11.77
N THR A 245 -11.03 2.37 -10.45
CA THR A 245 -9.82 1.78 -9.88
C THR A 245 -10.08 0.41 -9.31
N ILE A 246 -9.14 -0.50 -9.54
CA ILE A 246 -9.14 -1.87 -9.03
C ILE A 246 -7.87 -2.05 -8.22
N GLU A 247 -8.00 -2.09 -6.89
CA GLU A 247 -6.89 -2.18 -5.96
C GLU A 247 -6.92 -3.50 -5.19
N ASN A 248 -5.76 -4.02 -4.81
CA ASN A 248 -5.65 -5.33 -4.18
C ASN A 248 -5.42 -5.19 -2.67
N GLY A 249 -6.43 -5.52 -1.89
CA GLY A 249 -6.37 -5.65 -0.43
C GLY A 249 -6.37 -4.33 0.35
N SER A 250 -5.88 -3.22 -0.21
CA SER A 250 -5.91 -1.90 0.45
C SER A 250 -6.06 -0.77 -0.55
N ARG A 251 -6.63 0.34 -0.10
CA ARG A 251 -6.80 1.53 -0.92
C ARG A 251 -5.55 2.40 -0.86
N GLU A 252 -4.78 2.38 -1.95
CA GLU A 252 -3.58 3.19 -2.12
C GLU A 252 -3.86 4.52 -2.84
N LEU A 253 -5.01 4.62 -3.54
CA LEU A 253 -5.39 5.77 -4.33
C LEU A 253 -6.49 6.59 -3.64
N ALA A 254 -6.28 7.91 -3.50
CA ALA A 254 -7.25 8.87 -3.00
C ALA A 254 -7.52 9.92 -4.10
N LEU A 255 -8.49 9.62 -4.98
CA LEU A 255 -8.72 10.40 -6.18
C LEU A 255 -9.99 11.26 -6.13
N VAL A 256 -10.86 11.06 -5.13
CA VAL A 256 -12.08 11.83 -5.00
C VAL A 256 -11.73 13.28 -4.66
N ARG A 257 -12.27 14.20 -5.47
CA ARG A 257 -12.10 15.65 -5.29
C ARG A 257 -13.40 16.26 -4.81
N GLU A 258 -13.29 17.08 -3.79
CA GLU A 258 -14.44 17.77 -3.21
C GLU A 258 -14.20 19.28 -3.24
N LYS A 259 -15.25 20.01 -3.55
CA LYS A 259 -15.31 21.46 -3.47
C LYS A 259 -16.63 21.86 -2.85
N ASP A 260 -16.60 22.68 -1.81
CA ASP A 260 -17.79 23.16 -1.08
C ASP A 260 -18.71 22.02 -0.61
N GLY A 261 -18.11 20.91 -0.13
CA GLY A 261 -18.83 19.71 0.34
C GLY A 261 -19.49 18.87 -0.75
N LYS A 262 -19.16 19.12 -2.02
CA LYS A 262 -19.66 18.34 -3.16
C LYS A 262 -18.52 17.68 -3.92
N VAL A 263 -18.71 16.40 -4.27
CA VAL A 263 -17.79 15.67 -5.15
C VAL A 263 -17.85 16.28 -6.56
N THR A 264 -16.69 16.63 -7.12
CA THR A 264 -16.60 17.30 -8.43
C THR A 264 -16.21 16.37 -9.56
N ASN A 265 -15.51 15.27 -9.29
CA ASN A 265 -15.06 14.31 -10.30
C ASN A 265 -15.80 12.98 -10.22
N SER A 266 -15.67 12.13 -11.25
CA SER A 266 -16.31 10.83 -11.32
C SER A 266 -15.30 9.72 -11.10
N VAL A 267 -15.28 9.13 -9.89
CA VAL A 267 -14.36 8.05 -9.53
C VAL A 267 -15.10 6.92 -8.82
N ILE A 268 -14.87 5.70 -9.29
CA ILE A 268 -15.29 4.47 -8.61
C ILE A 268 -14.03 3.77 -8.12
N HIS A 269 -13.91 3.63 -6.80
CA HIS A 269 -12.85 2.86 -6.17
C HIS A 269 -13.35 1.47 -5.80
N THR A 270 -12.68 0.43 -6.28
CA THR A 270 -12.97 -0.95 -5.91
C THR A 270 -11.77 -1.63 -5.27
N LEU A 271 -12.06 -2.64 -4.45
CA LEU A 271 -11.05 -3.48 -3.80
C LEU A 271 -11.37 -4.94 -4.07
N THR A 272 -10.34 -5.75 -4.30
CA THR A 272 -10.49 -7.21 -4.27
C THR A 272 -10.90 -7.65 -2.87
N ARG A 273 -11.66 -8.73 -2.79
CA ARG A 273 -12.07 -9.34 -1.53
C ARG A 273 -11.80 -10.83 -1.56
N PHE A 274 -10.96 -11.28 -0.67
CA PHE A 274 -10.77 -12.70 -0.40
C PHE A 274 -11.67 -13.15 0.75
N SER A 275 -12.20 -14.36 0.66
CA SER A 275 -13.09 -14.98 1.63
C SER A 275 -12.62 -16.41 1.88
N GLU A 276 -12.90 -16.95 3.05
CA GLU A 276 -12.71 -18.39 3.35
C GLU A 276 -13.47 -19.29 2.37
N ASN A 277 -14.60 -18.83 1.88
CA ASN A 277 -15.31 -19.47 0.78
C ASN A 277 -14.81 -18.91 -0.55
N GLU A 278 -14.00 -19.69 -1.27
CA GLU A 278 -13.42 -19.30 -2.57
C GLU A 278 -14.47 -18.82 -3.59
N LYS A 279 -15.70 -19.35 -3.53
CA LYS A 279 -16.81 -18.90 -4.41
C LYS A 279 -17.27 -17.47 -4.15
N GLN A 280 -16.88 -16.88 -3.03
CA GLN A 280 -17.19 -15.50 -2.66
C GLN A 280 -16.00 -14.56 -2.89
N ASN A 281 -14.90 -15.06 -3.42
CA ASN A 281 -13.76 -14.25 -3.80
C ASN A 281 -14.17 -13.29 -4.93
N ILE A 282 -13.73 -12.05 -4.79
CA ILE A 282 -13.83 -11.02 -5.83
C ILE A 282 -12.39 -10.64 -6.18
N ASP A 283 -11.93 -11.15 -7.30
CA ASP A 283 -10.59 -10.92 -7.80
C ASP A 283 -10.53 -9.72 -8.79
N GLN A 284 -9.35 -9.44 -9.31
CA GLN A 284 -9.13 -8.34 -10.24
C GLN A 284 -9.79 -8.61 -11.61
N ASP A 285 -9.81 -9.86 -12.07
CA ASP A 285 -10.46 -10.24 -13.34
C ASP A 285 -11.97 -9.94 -13.29
N MET A 286 -12.64 -10.34 -12.21
CA MET A 286 -14.06 -10.07 -12.02
C MET A 286 -14.35 -8.57 -11.96
N LEU A 287 -13.51 -7.80 -11.27
CA LEU A 287 -13.67 -6.35 -11.17
C LEU A 287 -13.42 -5.65 -12.51
N LEU A 288 -12.49 -6.15 -13.34
CA LEU A 288 -12.29 -5.67 -14.71
C LEU A 288 -13.53 -5.93 -15.59
N ASP A 289 -14.08 -7.14 -15.56
CA ASP A 289 -15.30 -7.48 -16.29
C ASP A 289 -16.48 -6.58 -15.85
N MET A 290 -16.54 -6.24 -14.57
CA MET A 290 -17.53 -5.29 -14.06
C MET A 290 -17.25 -3.88 -14.53
N ALA A 291 -16.00 -3.43 -14.54
CA ALA A 291 -15.61 -2.08 -14.95
C ALA A 291 -16.15 -1.75 -16.35
N LEU A 292 -16.08 -2.70 -17.30
CA LEU A 292 -16.60 -2.52 -18.66
C LEU A 292 -18.12 -2.19 -18.70
N ARG A 293 -18.88 -2.55 -17.66
CA ARG A 293 -20.31 -2.24 -17.52
C ARG A 293 -20.60 -0.87 -16.89
N PHE A 294 -19.57 -0.24 -16.30
CA PHE A 294 -19.68 1.08 -15.68
C PHE A 294 -19.28 2.23 -16.60
N ASN A 295 -18.90 1.91 -17.85
CA ASN A 295 -18.51 2.87 -18.88
C ASN A 295 -17.46 3.91 -18.40
N PRO A 296 -16.31 3.50 -17.84
CA PRO A 296 -15.25 4.43 -17.49
C PRO A 296 -14.42 4.79 -18.72
N GLU A 297 -13.91 6.01 -18.80
CA GLU A 297 -12.91 6.36 -19.80
C GLU A 297 -11.52 5.83 -19.39
N ILE A 298 -11.27 5.73 -18.07
CA ILE A 298 -9.98 5.27 -17.55
C ILE A 298 -10.19 4.15 -16.54
N ILE A 299 -9.50 3.04 -16.76
CA ILE A 299 -9.42 1.91 -15.83
C ILE A 299 -8.02 1.88 -15.24
N CYS A 300 -7.91 1.95 -13.91
CA CYS A 300 -6.65 1.75 -13.21
C CYS A 300 -6.63 0.37 -12.56
N VAL A 301 -5.78 -0.52 -13.06
CA VAL A 301 -5.45 -1.77 -12.39
C VAL A 301 -4.22 -1.49 -11.51
N GLY A 302 -4.42 -1.47 -10.19
CA GLY A 302 -3.39 -1.07 -9.24
C GLY A 302 -2.08 -1.82 -9.42
N GLU A 303 -2.14 -3.14 -9.65
CA GLU A 303 -0.98 -3.96 -9.99
C GLU A 303 -1.40 -5.23 -10.75
N MET A 304 -0.73 -5.52 -11.86
CA MET A 304 -0.87 -6.79 -12.58
C MET A 304 0.11 -7.84 -12.03
N ARG A 305 -0.43 -8.94 -11.53
CA ARG A 305 0.35 -10.05 -10.93
C ARG A 305 0.03 -11.43 -11.53
N SER A 306 -1.14 -11.58 -12.16
CA SER A 306 -1.65 -12.85 -12.64
C SER A 306 -2.44 -12.70 -13.94
N SER A 307 -3.49 -13.48 -14.10
CA SER A 307 -4.35 -13.61 -15.29
C SER A 307 -5.10 -12.32 -15.66
N GLU A 308 -5.32 -11.41 -14.72
CA GLU A 308 -5.93 -10.10 -14.96
C GLU A 308 -5.20 -9.26 -16.01
N ALA A 309 -3.94 -9.57 -16.27
CA ALA A 309 -3.16 -8.94 -17.35
C ALA A 309 -3.82 -9.14 -18.72
N TYR A 310 -4.47 -10.29 -18.94
CA TYR A 310 -5.20 -10.55 -20.19
C TYR A 310 -6.42 -9.65 -20.31
N THR A 311 -7.25 -9.55 -19.28
CA THR A 311 -8.44 -8.70 -19.30
C THR A 311 -8.09 -7.21 -19.36
N ALA A 312 -6.99 -6.81 -18.73
CA ALA A 312 -6.50 -5.43 -18.79
C ALA A 312 -6.05 -5.04 -20.21
N GLN A 313 -5.31 -5.92 -20.93
CA GLN A 313 -4.92 -5.64 -22.32
C GLN A 313 -6.13 -5.63 -23.26
N GLU A 314 -7.13 -6.52 -23.07
CA GLU A 314 -8.37 -6.50 -23.84
C GLU A 314 -9.12 -5.17 -23.63
N SER A 315 -9.23 -4.71 -22.37
CA SER A 315 -9.86 -3.42 -22.05
C SER A 315 -9.19 -2.26 -22.76
N ALA A 316 -7.83 -2.24 -22.80
CA ALA A 316 -7.07 -1.20 -23.47
C ALA A 316 -7.25 -1.20 -25.00
N ARG A 317 -7.52 -2.36 -25.59
CA ARG A 317 -7.76 -2.51 -27.05
C ARG A 317 -9.20 -2.28 -27.47
N THR A 318 -10.11 -2.30 -26.52
CA THR A 318 -11.56 -2.13 -26.77
C THR A 318 -12.10 -0.74 -26.45
N GLY A 319 -11.21 0.25 -26.32
CA GLY A 319 -11.57 1.67 -26.23
C GLY A 319 -11.41 2.32 -24.86
N HIS A 320 -10.95 1.58 -23.84
CA HIS A 320 -10.66 2.15 -22.54
C HIS A 320 -9.18 2.53 -22.43
N THR A 321 -8.87 3.62 -21.74
CA THR A 321 -7.49 3.92 -21.37
C THR A 321 -7.11 3.17 -20.10
N VAL A 322 -6.10 2.34 -20.15
CA VAL A 322 -5.66 1.54 -19.00
C VAL A 322 -4.35 2.09 -18.43
N LEU A 323 -4.35 2.38 -17.12
CA LEU A 323 -3.16 2.63 -16.34
C LEU A 323 -2.94 1.46 -15.38
N THR A 324 -1.73 0.91 -15.36
CA THR A 324 -1.43 -0.20 -14.47
C THR A 324 0.00 -0.14 -13.96
N THR A 325 0.27 -0.90 -12.90
CA THR A 325 1.64 -1.14 -12.44
C THR A 325 2.01 -2.62 -12.54
N ILE A 326 3.29 -2.91 -12.67
CA ILE A 326 3.80 -4.28 -12.77
C ILE A 326 5.21 -4.38 -12.16
N HIS A 327 5.55 -5.51 -11.57
CA HIS A 327 6.93 -5.80 -11.21
C HIS A 327 7.72 -6.27 -12.41
N SER A 328 8.75 -5.50 -12.79
CA SER A 328 9.68 -5.82 -13.90
C SER A 328 11.01 -5.12 -13.68
N ASN A 329 12.04 -5.50 -14.46
CA ASN A 329 13.42 -5.02 -14.33
C ASN A 329 13.82 -3.98 -15.40
N SER A 330 13.00 -3.80 -16.43
CA SER A 330 13.19 -2.79 -17.49
C SER A 330 11.89 -2.56 -18.25
N CYS A 331 11.84 -1.52 -19.10
CA CYS A 331 10.70 -1.29 -19.99
C CYS A 331 10.48 -2.47 -20.93
N GLU A 332 11.52 -2.97 -21.60
CA GLU A 332 11.42 -4.06 -22.57
C GLU A 332 11.00 -5.38 -21.90
N SER A 333 11.61 -5.74 -20.74
CA SER A 333 11.24 -6.97 -20.00
C SER A 333 9.79 -6.94 -19.50
N THR A 334 9.19 -5.77 -19.40
CA THR A 334 7.79 -5.60 -19.00
C THR A 334 6.83 -6.28 -19.98
N TYR A 335 7.06 -6.16 -21.27
CA TYR A 335 6.23 -6.83 -22.27
C TYR A 335 6.33 -8.35 -22.19
N SER A 336 7.54 -8.88 -22.02
CA SER A 336 7.74 -10.32 -21.77
C SER A 336 7.04 -10.79 -20.50
N ARG A 337 7.05 -9.96 -19.46
CA ARG A 337 6.32 -10.25 -18.21
C ARG A 337 4.81 -10.24 -18.42
N MET A 338 4.25 -9.24 -19.09
CA MET A 338 2.81 -9.16 -19.42
C MET A 338 2.36 -10.39 -20.24
N ARG A 339 3.11 -10.74 -21.29
CA ARG A 339 2.85 -11.95 -22.09
C ARG A 339 2.76 -13.19 -21.20
N THR A 340 3.73 -13.39 -20.31
CA THR A 340 3.73 -14.52 -19.38
C THR A 340 2.53 -14.54 -18.45
N LEU A 341 2.07 -13.37 -17.98
CA LEU A 341 0.87 -13.26 -17.16
C LEU A 341 -0.40 -13.56 -17.95
N CYS A 342 -0.53 -13.03 -19.16
CA CYS A 342 -1.66 -13.32 -20.07
C CYS A 342 -1.79 -14.82 -20.35
N LYS A 343 -0.67 -15.52 -20.52
CA LYS A 343 -0.64 -16.97 -20.76
C LYS A 343 -1.22 -17.81 -19.62
N ARG A 344 -1.30 -17.26 -18.40
CA ARG A 344 -1.97 -17.93 -17.29
C ARG A 344 -3.49 -18.06 -17.47
N LYS A 345 -4.10 -17.19 -18.26
CA LYS A 345 -5.53 -17.25 -18.56
C LYS A 345 -5.83 -18.07 -19.78
N TYR A 346 -5.04 -17.86 -20.85
CA TYR A 346 -5.22 -18.55 -22.13
C TYR A 346 -3.88 -19.00 -22.69
N ASP A 347 -3.80 -20.27 -23.09
CA ASP A 347 -2.62 -20.81 -23.77
C ASP A 347 -2.67 -20.43 -25.25
N MET A 348 -2.18 -19.23 -25.55
CA MET A 348 -2.07 -18.68 -26.90
C MET A 348 -0.61 -18.63 -27.31
N ASP A 349 -0.39 -18.56 -28.64
CA ASP A 349 0.95 -18.36 -29.20
C ASP A 349 1.63 -17.13 -28.61
N ASP A 350 2.92 -17.26 -28.32
CA ASP A 350 3.73 -16.21 -27.67
C ASP A 350 3.79 -14.93 -28.51
N GLU A 351 3.85 -15.05 -29.84
CA GLU A 351 3.91 -13.90 -30.75
C GLU A 351 2.56 -13.17 -30.80
N VAL A 352 1.47 -13.94 -30.79
CA VAL A 352 0.10 -13.35 -30.70
C VAL A 352 -0.04 -12.56 -29.41
N LEU A 353 0.30 -13.15 -28.26
CA LEU A 353 0.22 -12.46 -26.97
C LEU A 353 1.14 -11.23 -26.90
N MET A 354 2.32 -11.32 -27.51
CA MET A 354 3.24 -10.17 -27.57
C MET A 354 2.64 -9.03 -28.40
N ASN A 355 1.98 -9.32 -29.52
CA ASN A 355 1.28 -8.30 -30.31
C ASN A 355 0.17 -7.64 -29.49
N LEU A 356 -0.64 -8.43 -28.78
CA LEU A 356 -1.73 -7.93 -27.95
C LEU A 356 -1.25 -6.98 -26.86
N VAL A 357 -0.21 -7.35 -26.11
CA VAL A 357 0.28 -6.51 -25.01
C VAL A 357 1.02 -5.25 -25.48
N THR A 358 1.73 -5.32 -26.61
CA THR A 358 2.43 -4.15 -27.17
C THR A 358 1.47 -3.15 -27.80
N GLU A 359 0.39 -3.62 -28.44
CA GLU A 359 -0.70 -2.77 -28.93
C GLU A 359 -1.46 -2.09 -27.79
N ALA A 360 -1.74 -2.86 -26.71
CA ALA A 360 -2.49 -2.39 -25.54
C ALA A 360 -1.74 -1.30 -24.75
N PHE A 361 -0.44 -1.48 -24.57
CA PHE A 361 0.40 -0.58 -23.75
C PHE A 361 1.55 0.00 -24.57
N PRO A 362 1.28 1.00 -25.43
CA PRO A 362 2.34 1.60 -26.25
C PRO A 362 3.38 2.35 -25.43
N ILE A 363 3.07 2.77 -24.20
CA ILE A 363 3.99 3.46 -23.30
C ILE A 363 4.25 2.62 -22.05
N VAL A 364 5.52 2.35 -21.81
CA VAL A 364 6.02 1.72 -20.59
C VAL A 364 6.99 2.67 -19.89
N VAL A 365 6.82 2.80 -18.58
CA VAL A 365 7.66 3.62 -17.72
C VAL A 365 8.37 2.72 -16.72
N PHE A 366 9.69 2.84 -16.59
CA PHE A 366 10.46 2.07 -15.63
C PHE A 366 10.95 2.97 -14.49
N THR A 367 10.57 2.63 -13.26
CA THR A 367 10.98 3.32 -12.03
C THR A 367 11.88 2.44 -11.17
N LYS A 368 12.85 3.06 -10.50
CA LYS A 368 13.79 2.36 -9.61
C LYS A 368 14.08 3.18 -8.36
N GLN A 369 14.15 2.52 -7.21
CA GLN A 369 14.81 3.08 -6.03
C GLN A 369 16.30 2.71 -6.10
N LEU A 370 17.17 3.73 -6.05
CA LEU A 370 18.61 3.56 -6.04
C LEU A 370 19.12 3.27 -4.62
N GLU A 371 20.38 2.85 -4.47
CA GLU A 371 20.97 2.53 -3.16
C GLU A 371 20.95 3.71 -2.18
N ASN A 372 21.02 4.94 -2.67
CA ASN A 372 20.87 6.15 -1.86
C ASN A 372 19.40 6.44 -1.46
N LYS A 373 18.52 5.46 -1.59
CA LYS A 373 17.07 5.50 -1.31
C LYS A 373 16.27 6.49 -2.15
N LYS A 374 16.90 7.21 -3.08
CA LYS A 374 16.21 8.11 -4.01
C LYS A 374 15.51 7.32 -5.11
N ARG A 375 14.28 7.68 -5.41
CA ARG A 375 13.47 7.10 -6.50
C ARG A 375 13.75 7.86 -7.79
N ARG A 376 13.86 7.14 -8.91
CA ARG A 376 14.11 7.71 -10.24
C ARG A 376 13.22 7.05 -11.28
N LEU A 377 12.66 7.86 -12.15
CA LEU A 377 12.09 7.39 -13.40
C LEU A 377 13.26 7.14 -14.35
N MET A 378 13.62 5.86 -14.52
CA MET A 378 14.83 5.45 -15.24
C MET A 378 14.65 5.55 -16.74
N GLU A 379 13.44 5.24 -17.23
CA GLU A 379 13.15 5.23 -18.67
C GLU A 379 11.67 5.42 -18.94
N ILE A 380 11.34 6.15 -20.01
CA ILE A 380 10.05 6.11 -20.69
C ILE A 380 10.30 5.55 -22.08
N MET A 381 9.59 4.50 -22.44
CA MET A 381 9.74 3.79 -23.71
C MET A 381 8.40 3.72 -24.43
N GLU A 382 8.46 4.00 -25.74
CA GLU A 382 7.38 3.73 -26.68
C GLU A 382 7.63 2.39 -27.38
N CYS A 383 6.61 1.54 -27.49
CA CYS A 383 6.61 0.43 -28.41
C CYS A 383 5.81 0.82 -29.66
N GLU A 384 6.51 1.04 -30.74
CA GLU A 384 5.92 1.29 -32.06
C GLU A 384 5.72 -0.03 -32.79
N ILE A 385 4.53 -0.24 -33.36
CA ILE A 385 4.23 -1.34 -34.27
C ILE A 385 4.16 -0.77 -35.66
N THR A 386 5.13 -1.18 -36.49
CA THR A 386 5.20 -0.72 -37.89
C THR A 386 4.18 -1.45 -38.79
N PRO A 387 3.85 -0.89 -39.98
CA PRO A 387 2.88 -1.51 -40.89
C PRO A 387 3.22 -2.94 -41.34
N ASP A 388 4.51 -3.33 -41.32
CA ASP A 388 4.95 -4.70 -41.58
C ASP A 388 4.87 -5.64 -40.35
N GLY A 389 4.28 -5.15 -39.23
CA GLY A 389 4.07 -5.92 -38.02
C GLY A 389 5.28 -6.01 -37.08
N LYS A 390 6.40 -5.35 -37.39
CA LYS A 390 7.57 -5.34 -36.51
C LYS A 390 7.36 -4.37 -35.34
N ARG A 391 7.98 -4.70 -34.22
CA ARG A 391 7.99 -3.89 -33.00
C ARG A 391 9.32 -3.17 -32.86
N HIS A 392 9.26 -1.85 -32.66
CA HIS A 392 10.40 -1.01 -32.34
C HIS A 392 10.23 -0.46 -30.93
N PHE A 393 11.27 -0.60 -30.13
CA PHE A 393 11.31 -0.11 -28.74
C PHE A 393 12.11 1.18 -28.70
N ASN A 394 11.40 2.32 -28.71
CA ASN A 394 11.98 3.65 -28.77
C ASN A 394 12.11 4.22 -27.36
N SER A 395 13.34 4.39 -26.85
CA SER A 395 13.60 5.04 -25.58
C SER A 395 13.39 6.55 -25.74
N LEU A 396 12.29 7.10 -25.21
CA LEU A 396 11.99 8.53 -25.32
C LEU A 396 12.79 9.36 -24.34
N PHE A 397 12.84 8.90 -23.08
CA PHE A 397 13.59 9.53 -22.00
C PHE A 397 14.36 8.48 -21.20
N ARG A 398 15.58 8.83 -20.77
CA ARG A 398 16.42 7.96 -19.95
C ARG A 398 17.14 8.72 -18.87
N TYR A 399 17.25 8.13 -17.68
CA TYR A 399 18.09 8.64 -16.60
C TYR A 399 19.51 8.07 -16.77
N GLU A 400 20.49 8.94 -16.93
CA GLU A 400 21.90 8.58 -17.01
C GLU A 400 22.59 8.89 -15.70
N ILE A 401 23.17 7.87 -15.07
CA ILE A 401 23.98 8.02 -13.87
C ILE A 401 25.35 8.57 -14.31
N THR A 402 25.71 9.75 -13.80
CA THR A 402 26.98 10.42 -14.10
C THR A 402 28.01 10.23 -13.00
N GLU A 403 27.57 9.93 -11.78
CA GLU A 403 28.42 9.70 -10.62
C GLU A 403 27.86 8.60 -9.77
N ASN A 404 28.69 7.64 -9.38
CA ASN A 404 28.32 6.57 -8.46
C ASN A 404 29.54 6.22 -7.59
N ARG A 405 29.53 6.67 -6.33
CA ARG A 405 30.61 6.43 -5.37
C ARG A 405 30.08 6.26 -3.96
N VAL A 406 30.91 5.71 -3.08
CA VAL A 406 30.62 5.53 -1.67
C VAL A 406 31.52 6.46 -0.86
N GLU A 407 30.95 7.22 0.06
CA GLU A 407 31.64 8.04 1.05
C GLU A 407 31.24 7.61 2.45
N GLY A 408 32.14 6.89 3.15
CA GLY A 408 31.80 6.24 4.41
C GLY A 408 30.67 5.22 4.17
N ASP A 409 29.56 5.35 4.92
CA ASP A 409 28.39 4.50 4.77
C ASP A 409 27.33 5.06 3.81
N LYS A 410 27.64 6.17 3.09
CA LYS A 410 26.67 6.84 2.21
C LYS A 410 26.95 6.59 0.75
N PHE A 411 25.92 6.19 0.01
CA PHE A 411 25.94 6.11 -1.44
C PHE A 411 25.66 7.47 -2.05
N ILE A 412 26.58 7.97 -2.87
CA ILE A 412 26.42 9.19 -3.66
C ILE A 412 26.17 8.78 -5.11
N ILE A 413 24.93 8.94 -5.55
CA ILE A 413 24.50 8.59 -6.90
C ILE A 413 23.83 9.81 -7.51
N ASN A 414 24.48 10.42 -8.50
CA ASN A 414 23.99 11.56 -9.25
C ASN A 414 23.79 11.17 -10.71
N GLY A 415 22.89 11.86 -11.37
CA GLY A 415 22.58 11.63 -12.77
C GLY A 415 21.60 12.66 -13.29
N THR A 416 21.30 12.59 -14.58
CA THR A 416 20.39 13.50 -15.26
C THR A 416 19.44 12.74 -16.18
N HIS A 417 18.21 13.23 -16.29
CA HIS A 417 17.29 12.76 -17.32
C HIS A 417 17.62 13.40 -18.66
N LYS A 418 17.67 12.56 -19.68
CA LYS A 418 17.88 13.01 -21.06
C LYS A 418 16.71 12.59 -21.93
N LYS A 419 16.30 13.48 -22.82
CA LYS A 419 15.45 13.13 -23.95
C LYS A 419 16.32 12.46 -25.00
N VAL A 420 15.97 11.22 -25.33
CA VAL A 420 16.76 10.39 -26.27
C VAL A 420 16.24 10.57 -27.68
N CYS A 421 14.92 10.42 -27.86
CA CYS A 421 14.28 10.65 -29.16
C CYS A 421 12.85 11.20 -29.02
N GLY A 422 12.27 11.58 -30.15
CA GLY A 422 10.88 11.98 -30.27
C GLY A 422 9.95 10.76 -30.33
N ILE A 423 8.66 10.98 -30.15
CA ILE A 423 7.62 9.95 -30.36
C ILE A 423 7.47 9.64 -31.84
N SER A 424 7.02 8.41 -32.14
CA SER A 424 6.77 7.94 -33.50
C SER A 424 5.65 8.72 -34.20
N GLU A 425 5.63 8.69 -35.51
CA GLU A 425 4.53 9.27 -36.31
C GLU A 425 3.20 8.54 -36.05
N SER A 426 3.26 7.24 -35.74
CA SER A 426 2.06 6.48 -35.40
C SER A 426 1.43 6.94 -34.09
N LEU A 427 2.24 7.23 -33.06
CA LEU A 427 1.76 7.77 -31.79
C LEU A 427 1.25 9.21 -31.95
N LYS A 428 1.93 10.07 -32.75
CA LYS A 428 1.43 11.41 -33.05
C LYS A 428 0.07 11.35 -33.72
N LYS A 429 -0.11 10.47 -34.70
CA LYS A 429 -1.38 10.25 -35.38
C LYS A 429 -2.46 9.83 -34.39
N ARG A 430 -2.17 8.87 -33.50
CA ARG A 430 -3.12 8.40 -32.47
C ARG A 430 -3.55 9.53 -31.52
N PHE A 431 -2.64 10.43 -31.10
CA PHE A 431 -2.98 11.61 -30.32
C PHE A 431 -3.96 12.53 -31.04
N LEU A 432 -3.70 12.81 -32.33
CA LEU A 432 -4.59 13.67 -33.14
C LEU A 432 -5.97 13.03 -33.36
N GLU A 433 -6.04 11.75 -33.65
CA GLU A 433 -7.28 10.97 -33.80
C GLU A 433 -8.09 10.96 -32.51
N ASN A 434 -7.43 10.97 -31.34
CA ASN A 434 -8.06 11.08 -30.02
C ASN A 434 -8.40 12.53 -29.62
N GLY A 435 -8.26 13.49 -30.56
CA GLY A 435 -8.69 14.88 -30.36
C GLY A 435 -7.68 15.78 -29.63
N MET A 436 -6.40 15.41 -29.58
CA MET A 436 -5.37 16.28 -29.02
C MET A 436 -5.17 17.52 -29.94
N PRO A 437 -5.24 18.75 -29.39
CA PRO A 437 -4.91 19.94 -30.16
C PRO A 437 -3.45 19.91 -30.65
N ARG A 438 -3.22 20.38 -31.88
CA ARG A 438 -1.85 20.40 -32.45
C ARG A 438 -0.85 21.20 -31.62
N GLU A 439 -1.32 22.28 -30.97
CA GLU A 439 -0.48 23.08 -30.06
C GLU A 439 0.02 22.26 -28.86
N VAL A 440 -0.85 21.44 -28.27
CA VAL A 440 -0.48 20.54 -27.16
C VAL A 440 0.48 19.49 -27.65
N LEU A 441 0.20 18.87 -28.82
CA LEU A 441 1.11 17.89 -29.42
C LEU A 441 2.51 18.49 -29.67
N ASN A 442 2.59 19.68 -30.25
CA ASN A 442 3.85 20.37 -30.50
C ASN A 442 4.62 20.67 -29.19
N LYS A 443 3.89 21.01 -28.12
CA LYS A 443 4.50 21.26 -26.81
C LYS A 443 5.14 20.00 -26.23
N ILE A 444 4.44 18.85 -26.24
CA ILE A 444 4.96 17.61 -25.65
C ILE A 444 6.01 16.91 -26.52
N THR A 445 6.00 17.17 -27.83
CA THR A 445 7.03 16.62 -28.73
C THR A 445 8.34 17.42 -28.69
N GLY A 446 8.31 18.67 -28.16
CA GLY A 446 9.47 19.55 -28.05
C GLY A 446 10.16 19.79 -29.39
N GLY A 447 10.28 21.02 -29.86
CA GLY A 447 10.88 21.30 -31.18
C GLY A 447 12.23 20.63 -31.36
N GLY A 448 12.31 19.58 -32.19
CA GLY A 448 13.55 19.19 -32.82
C GLY A 448 14.26 17.92 -32.36
N ALA A 449 13.70 17.06 -31.53
CA ALA A 449 14.26 15.71 -31.36
C ALA A 449 13.94 14.87 -32.62
N SER A 450 14.98 14.32 -33.28
CA SER A 450 14.79 13.37 -34.37
C SER A 450 14.00 12.15 -33.89
N VAL A 451 13.10 11.63 -34.72
CA VAL A 451 12.47 10.31 -34.54
C VAL A 451 13.60 9.29 -34.48
N CYS A 452 13.49 8.30 -33.60
CA CYS A 452 14.48 7.22 -33.45
C CYS A 452 14.62 6.39 -34.71
#